data_1c3caeb021c89031eaeacadd31f3b653
#
_entry.id   1c3caeb021c89031eaeacadd31f3b653
#
_cell.length_a   1.000
_cell.length_b   1.000
_cell.length_c   1.000
_cell.angle_alpha   90.00
_cell.angle_beta   90.00
_cell.angle_gamma   90.00
#
_symmetry.space_group_name_H-M   'P 1'
#
loop_
_entity.id
_entity.type
_entity.pdbx_description
1 polymer ?
#
loop_
_entity_poly.entity_id
_entity_poly.type
_entity_poly.pdbx_seq_one_letter_code
_entity_poly.pdbx_strand_id
1 'polypeptide(L)'
;VGIGKRGSLLSEMLGKEIILISDLKLDYVNLSIDKEKPFKSIQSNIPLENLENKSIVIVDDVLNTGSTLIYAVSFFLQIPVKRIKTAVMVNRNHKKFPIKADFKGISLSTSVNEHITVKLKGKDSGIYLS
;
A
#
# COMPACT_ATOMS: atom_id res chain seq x y z
N VAL A 1 -2.12 -2.98 -6.25
CA VAL A 1 -1.44 -3.97 -5.41
C VAL A 1 -1.69 -3.61 -3.95
N GLY A 2 -2.30 -4.51 -3.20
CA GLY A 2 -2.51 -4.34 -1.77
C GLY A 2 -1.47 -5.09 -0.95
N ILE A 3 -0.89 -4.44 0.05
CA ILE A 3 0.05 -5.06 0.98
C ILE A 3 -0.71 -5.61 2.18
N GLY A 4 -0.66 -6.92 2.37
CA GLY A 4 -1.34 -7.60 3.48
C GLY A 4 -2.86 -7.49 3.38
N LYS A 5 -3.55 -7.88 4.44
CA LYS A 5 -5.02 -7.91 4.45
C LYS A 5 -5.65 -6.52 4.34
N ARG A 6 -5.14 -5.56 5.12
CA ARG A 6 -5.69 -4.19 5.14
C ARG A 6 -5.39 -3.44 3.85
N GLY A 7 -4.15 -3.56 3.34
CA GLY A 7 -3.78 -2.96 2.05
C GLY A 7 -4.58 -3.54 0.90
N SER A 8 -4.82 -4.86 0.90
CA SER A 8 -5.64 -5.52 -0.12
C SER A 8 -7.10 -5.06 -0.07
N LEU A 9 -7.67 -4.94 1.13
CA LEU A 9 -9.03 -4.44 1.30
C LEU A 9 -9.16 -2.99 0.83
N LEU A 10 -8.22 -2.13 1.21
CA LEU A 10 -8.19 -0.74 0.77
C LEU A 10 -8.02 -0.65 -0.76
N SER A 11 -7.18 -1.48 -1.33
CA SER A 11 -6.99 -1.57 -2.78
C SER A 11 -8.30 -1.90 -3.51
N GLU A 12 -9.07 -2.86 -3.01
CA GLU A 12 -10.38 -3.20 -3.57
C GLU A 12 -11.37 -2.05 -3.44
N MET A 13 -11.41 -1.37 -2.29
CA MET A 13 -12.28 -0.22 -2.06
C MET A 13 -11.96 0.93 -3.02
N LEU A 14 -10.67 1.24 -3.19
CA LEU A 14 -10.23 2.25 -4.15
C LEU A 14 -10.55 1.86 -5.59
N GLY A 15 -10.35 0.59 -5.93
CA GLY A 15 -10.64 0.08 -7.26
C GLY A 15 -12.12 0.21 -7.62
N LYS A 16 -13.02 -0.05 -6.70
CA LYS A 16 -14.47 0.14 -6.90
C LYS A 16 -14.82 1.59 -7.25
N GLU A 17 -14.18 2.55 -6.57
CA GLU A 17 -14.39 3.97 -6.86
C GLU A 17 -13.79 4.37 -8.21
N ILE A 18 -12.62 3.84 -8.55
CA ILE A 18 -11.93 4.15 -9.81
C ILE A 18 -12.75 3.69 -11.02
N ILE A 19 -13.33 2.51 -10.99
CA ILE A 19 -14.12 2.00 -12.11
C ILE A 19 -15.44 2.76 -12.31
N LEU A 20 -15.94 3.44 -11.27
CA LEU A 20 -17.14 4.29 -11.39
C LEU A 20 -16.87 5.60 -12.13
N ILE A 21 -15.63 6.08 -12.15
CA ILE A 21 -15.25 7.38 -12.69
C ILE A 21 -14.30 7.28 -13.89
N SER A 22 -13.97 6.08 -14.33
CA SER A 22 -13.02 5.87 -15.43
C SER A 22 -13.32 4.58 -16.18
N ASP A 23 -12.76 4.45 -17.39
CA ASP A 23 -12.83 3.24 -18.20
C ASP A 23 -11.61 2.33 -17.99
N LEU A 24 -10.86 2.54 -16.93
CA LEU A 24 -9.68 1.74 -16.63
C LEU A 24 -10.04 0.30 -16.29
N LYS A 25 -9.27 -0.62 -16.83
CA LYS A 25 -9.33 -2.03 -16.43
C LYS A 25 -8.36 -2.25 -15.28
N LEU A 26 -8.85 -2.83 -14.19
CA LEU A 26 -8.07 -3.04 -12.97
C LEU A 26 -7.82 -4.52 -12.74
N ASP A 27 -6.58 -4.87 -12.46
CA ASP A 27 -6.18 -6.16 -11.92
C ASP A 27 -5.77 -5.97 -10.47
N TYR A 28 -6.17 -6.88 -9.59
CA TYR A 28 -5.83 -6.84 -8.18
C TYR A 28 -4.73 -7.84 -7.85
N VAL A 29 -3.72 -7.36 -7.17
CA VAL A 29 -2.58 -8.17 -6.75
C VAL A 29 -2.44 -8.06 -5.24
N ASN A 30 -2.32 -9.20 -4.57
CA ASN A 30 -2.07 -9.25 -3.13
C ASN A 30 -0.60 -9.56 -2.89
N LEU A 31 0.06 -8.69 -2.13
CA LEU A 31 1.45 -8.82 -1.77
C LEU A 31 1.57 -9.19 -0.29
N SER A 32 2.28 -10.28 -0.01
CA SER A 32 2.58 -10.72 1.35
C SER A 32 3.99 -10.30 1.71
N ILE A 33 4.12 -9.48 2.74
CA ILE A 33 5.40 -9.00 3.27
C ILE A 33 5.39 -9.14 4.78
N ASP A 34 6.47 -9.69 5.35
CA ASP A 34 6.71 -9.62 6.77
C ASP A 34 7.13 -8.18 7.12
N LYS A 35 6.25 -7.44 7.80
CA LYS A 35 6.49 -6.03 8.13
C LYS A 35 7.66 -5.81 9.09
N GLU A 36 8.02 -6.80 9.88
CA GLU A 36 9.20 -6.74 10.75
C GLU A 36 10.49 -7.07 10.00
N LYS A 37 10.41 -7.96 9.03
CA LYS A 37 11.58 -8.43 8.25
C LYS A 37 11.26 -8.41 6.74
N PRO A 38 10.98 -7.24 6.16
CA PRO A 38 10.53 -7.15 4.78
C PRO A 38 11.57 -7.60 3.74
N PHE A 39 12.83 -7.72 4.16
CA PHE A 39 13.93 -8.20 3.32
C PHE A 39 13.96 -9.73 3.16
N LYS A 40 13.23 -10.50 4.01
CA LYS A 40 13.32 -11.97 4.00
C LYS A 40 12.59 -12.61 2.85
N SER A 41 11.32 -12.29 2.70
CA SER A 41 10.54 -12.82 1.58
C SER A 41 9.34 -11.94 1.28
N ILE A 42 9.12 -11.73 -0.01
CA ILE A 42 7.96 -11.02 -0.52
C ILE A 42 7.32 -11.96 -1.52
N GLN A 43 6.02 -12.19 -1.38
CA GLN A 43 5.26 -13.09 -2.25
C GLN A 43 4.08 -12.36 -2.85
N SER A 44 3.90 -12.56 -4.15
CA SER A 44 2.75 -12.08 -4.90
C SER A 44 1.86 -13.26 -5.25
N ASN A 45 0.55 -13.07 -5.21
CA ASN A 45 -0.40 -14.09 -5.66
C ASN A 45 -0.49 -14.19 -7.19
N ILE A 46 0.16 -13.29 -7.91
CA ILE A 46 0.25 -13.29 -9.38
C ILE A 46 1.73 -13.32 -9.76
N PRO A 47 2.14 -14.13 -10.75
CA PRO A 47 3.52 -14.13 -11.25
C PRO A 47 3.95 -12.75 -11.74
N LEU A 48 5.18 -12.33 -11.41
CA LEU A 48 5.70 -11.02 -11.79
C LEU A 48 5.68 -10.80 -13.31
N GLU A 49 5.92 -11.85 -14.08
CA GLU A 49 5.94 -11.79 -15.55
C GLU A 49 4.61 -11.25 -16.13
N ASN A 50 3.50 -11.53 -15.42
CA ASN A 50 2.18 -11.07 -15.84
C ASN A 50 1.97 -9.56 -15.60
N LEU A 51 2.87 -8.92 -14.89
CA LEU A 51 2.79 -7.51 -14.51
C LEU A 51 3.75 -6.62 -15.31
N GLU A 52 4.49 -7.19 -16.24
CA GLU A 52 5.41 -6.44 -17.09
C GLU A 52 4.68 -5.34 -17.87
N ASN A 53 5.32 -4.17 -17.96
CA ASN A 53 4.85 -3.00 -18.70
C ASN A 53 3.48 -2.45 -18.23
N LYS A 54 3.06 -2.80 -17.02
CA LYS A 54 1.83 -2.28 -16.41
C LYS A 54 2.12 -1.10 -15.48
N SER A 55 1.11 -0.26 -15.31
CA SER A 55 1.09 0.78 -14.28
C SER A 55 0.64 0.15 -12.97
N ILE A 56 1.44 0.30 -11.93
CA ILE A 56 1.22 -0.32 -10.62
C ILE A 56 0.95 0.77 -9.58
N VAL A 57 -0.09 0.57 -8.79
CA VAL A 57 -0.33 1.36 -7.57
C VAL A 57 -0.20 0.44 -6.38
N ILE A 58 0.77 0.73 -5.52
CA ILE A 58 1.00 -0.03 -4.29
C ILE A 58 0.22 0.63 -3.16
N VAL A 59 -0.63 -0.15 -2.50
CA VAL A 59 -1.58 0.33 -1.48
C VAL A 59 -1.28 -0.30 -0.14
N ASP A 60 -1.12 0.55 0.88
CA ASP A 60 -1.00 0.12 2.28
C ASP A 60 -1.91 0.99 3.16
N ASP A 61 -2.20 0.54 4.37
CA ASP A 61 -3.04 1.29 5.29
C ASP A 61 -2.29 2.47 5.92
N VAL A 62 -1.10 2.23 6.45
CA VAL A 62 -0.31 3.25 7.16
C VAL A 62 1.13 3.30 6.65
N LEU A 63 1.56 4.48 6.25
CA LEU A 63 2.97 4.77 5.99
C LEU A 63 3.63 5.22 7.30
N ASN A 64 4.43 4.36 7.86
CA ASN A 64 5.19 4.62 9.08
C ASN A 64 6.66 4.94 8.74
N THR A 65 7.57 3.97 8.86
CA THR A 65 8.99 4.16 8.53
C THR A 65 9.26 4.22 7.03
N GLY A 66 8.37 3.67 6.23
CA GLY A 66 8.55 3.50 4.78
C GLY A 66 9.21 2.19 4.39
N SER A 67 9.64 1.39 5.36
CA SER A 67 10.32 0.10 5.11
C SER A 67 9.48 -0.84 4.24
N THR A 68 8.26 -1.13 4.65
CA THR A 68 7.37 -2.04 3.90
C THR A 68 7.16 -1.56 2.47
N LEU A 69 6.89 -0.27 2.32
CA LEU A 69 6.56 0.32 1.03
C LEU A 69 7.76 0.32 0.07
N ILE A 70 8.96 0.66 0.56
CA ILE A 70 10.15 0.69 -0.29
C ILE A 70 10.57 -0.72 -0.72
N TYR A 71 10.44 -1.72 0.15
CA TYR A 71 10.70 -3.11 -0.23
C TYR A 71 9.67 -3.63 -1.23
N ALA A 72 8.41 -3.22 -1.13
CA ALA A 72 7.39 -3.54 -2.11
C ALA A 72 7.72 -2.92 -3.48
N VAL A 73 8.14 -1.67 -3.53
CA VAL A 73 8.61 -1.02 -4.76
C VAL A 73 9.78 -1.80 -5.35
N SER A 74 10.77 -2.13 -4.54
CA SER A 74 11.95 -2.90 -4.97
C SER A 74 11.57 -4.25 -5.57
N PHE A 75 10.59 -4.92 -4.99
CA PHE A 75 10.10 -6.20 -5.51
C PHE A 75 9.59 -6.08 -6.95
N PHE A 76 8.81 -5.06 -7.26
CA PHE A 76 8.30 -4.86 -8.62
C PHE A 76 9.35 -4.33 -9.60
N LEU A 77 10.44 -3.76 -9.12
CA LEU A 77 11.54 -3.31 -9.98
C LEU A 77 12.39 -4.46 -10.54
N GLN A 78 12.11 -5.70 -10.18
CA GLN A 78 12.71 -6.88 -10.81
C GLN A 78 12.24 -7.09 -12.25
N ILE A 79 11.14 -6.46 -12.63
CA ILE A 79 10.58 -6.52 -13.98
C ILE A 79 10.45 -5.10 -14.55
N PRO A 80 10.39 -4.97 -15.90
CA PRO A 80 10.10 -3.67 -16.49
C PRO A 80 8.64 -3.28 -16.19
N VAL A 81 8.46 -2.18 -15.50
CA VAL A 81 7.14 -1.60 -15.19
C VAL A 81 6.97 -0.28 -15.93
N LYS A 82 5.74 0.04 -16.29
CA LYS A 82 5.44 1.33 -16.91
C LYS A 82 5.52 2.47 -15.90
N ARG A 83 5.01 2.25 -14.69
CA ARG A 83 4.93 3.26 -13.64
C ARG A 83 4.62 2.58 -12.30
N ILE A 84 5.18 3.14 -11.22
CA ILE A 84 4.79 2.77 -9.86
C ILE A 84 4.35 4.04 -9.13
N LYS A 85 3.18 3.98 -8.52
CA LYS A 85 2.67 4.98 -7.58
C LYS A 85 2.34 4.31 -6.26
N THR A 86 2.27 5.10 -5.21
CA THR A 86 1.98 4.62 -3.86
C THR A 86 0.77 5.34 -3.28
N ALA A 87 -0.08 4.59 -2.58
CA ALA A 87 -1.29 5.12 -1.95
C ALA A 87 -1.42 4.56 -0.54
N VAL A 88 -1.67 5.43 0.43
CA VAL A 88 -1.87 5.03 1.82
C VAL A 88 -3.06 5.79 2.42
N MET A 89 -3.71 5.18 3.42
CA MET A 89 -4.76 5.87 4.16
C MET A 89 -4.17 6.94 5.07
N VAL A 90 -3.10 6.62 5.79
CA VAL A 90 -2.47 7.51 6.78
C VAL A 90 -0.97 7.60 6.57
N ASN A 91 -0.45 8.82 6.53
CA ASN A 91 0.99 9.10 6.57
C ASN A 91 1.35 9.66 7.94
N ARG A 92 2.21 8.94 8.69
CA ARG A 92 2.65 9.33 10.04
C ARG A 92 3.85 10.27 10.08
N ASN A 93 4.53 10.49 8.96
CA ASN A 93 5.76 11.30 8.90
C ASN A 93 6.94 10.79 9.76
N HIS A 94 7.00 9.48 10.05
CA HIS A 94 8.10 8.84 10.79
C HIS A 94 9.10 8.12 9.87
N LYS A 95 9.31 8.63 8.69
CA LYS A 95 10.11 7.94 7.67
C LYS A 95 11.56 7.75 8.07
N LYS A 96 12.04 6.52 7.84
CA LYS A 96 13.45 6.14 7.91
C LYS A 96 14.02 5.79 6.51
N PHE A 97 13.15 5.64 5.52
CA PHE A 97 13.51 5.29 4.15
C PHE A 97 13.03 6.36 3.17
N PRO A 98 13.75 6.58 2.05
CA PRO A 98 13.42 7.62 1.07
C PRO A 98 12.24 7.19 0.19
N ILE A 99 11.08 7.16 0.75
CA ILE A 99 9.82 6.83 0.08
C ILE A 99 8.73 7.79 0.53
N LYS A 100 7.81 8.12 -0.35
CA LYS A 100 6.64 8.93 -0.01
C LYS A 100 5.37 8.28 -0.54
N ALA A 101 4.23 8.66 0.01
CA ALA A 101 2.94 8.35 -0.58
C ALA A 101 2.62 9.39 -1.66
N ASP A 102 2.35 8.93 -2.88
CA ASP A 102 1.84 9.79 -3.95
C ASP A 102 0.41 10.22 -3.65
N PHE A 103 -0.37 9.31 -3.09
CA PHE A 103 -1.75 9.55 -2.66
C PHE A 103 -1.90 9.17 -1.19
N LYS A 104 -2.51 10.03 -0.41
CA LYS A 104 -2.73 9.80 1.01
C LYS A 104 -4.10 10.32 1.44
N GLY A 105 -4.74 9.61 2.34
CA GLY A 105 -5.99 10.06 2.93
C GLY A 105 -5.75 11.21 3.90
N ILE A 106 -4.87 11.01 4.87
CA ILE A 106 -4.55 12.01 5.88
C ILE A 106 -3.08 11.89 6.30
N SER A 107 -2.48 13.03 6.65
CA SER A 107 -1.16 13.07 7.30
C SER A 107 -1.35 13.46 8.76
N LEU A 108 -0.74 12.67 9.66
CA LEU A 108 -0.79 12.91 11.10
C LEU A 108 0.62 12.97 11.65
N SER A 109 0.92 14.04 12.40
CA SER A 109 2.14 14.12 13.22
C SER A 109 1.85 13.42 14.53
N THR A 110 2.46 12.24 14.72
CA THR A 110 2.27 11.43 15.93
C THR A 110 3.60 11.25 16.66
N SER A 111 3.54 10.98 17.97
CA SER A 111 4.72 10.61 18.73
C SER A 111 5.12 9.15 18.47
N VAL A 112 6.36 8.79 18.88
CA VAL A 112 6.87 7.43 18.72
C VAL A 112 6.02 6.40 19.49
N ASN A 113 5.42 6.83 20.61
CA ASN A 113 4.62 5.95 21.47
C ASN A 113 3.16 5.84 21.07
N GLU A 114 2.71 6.64 20.11
CA GLU A 114 1.34 6.59 19.61
C GLU A 114 1.21 5.57 18.49
N HIS A 115 0.07 4.90 18.43
CA HIS A 115 -0.26 3.93 17.40
C HIS A 115 -1.45 4.36 16.58
N ILE A 116 -1.37 4.14 15.28
CA ILE A 116 -2.47 4.34 14.35
C ILE A 116 -3.10 2.98 14.04
N THR A 117 -4.41 2.89 14.22
CA THR A 117 -5.20 1.74 13.80
C THR A 117 -6.21 2.16 12.76
N VAL A 118 -6.21 1.49 11.62
CA VAL A 118 -7.18 1.73 10.54
C VAL A 118 -8.18 0.58 10.50
N LYS A 119 -9.46 0.90 10.64
CA LYS A 119 -10.57 -0.05 10.49
C LYS A 119 -11.37 0.34 9.25
N LEU A 120 -11.39 -0.53 8.26
CA LEU A 120 -11.96 -0.24 6.95
C LEU A 120 -13.41 -0.70 6.78
N LYS A 121 -13.90 -1.56 7.67
CA LYS A 121 -15.27 -2.11 7.62
C LYS A 121 -15.96 -2.07 8.97
N GLY A 122 -17.30 -2.08 8.92
CA GLY A 122 -18.15 -2.17 10.08
C GLY A 122 -18.57 -0.81 10.64
N LYS A 123 -19.32 -0.86 11.75
CA LYS A 123 -19.84 0.34 12.40
C LYS A 123 -18.74 1.22 12.99
N ASP A 124 -17.61 0.62 13.32
CA ASP A 124 -16.45 1.28 13.92
C ASP A 124 -15.37 1.61 12.89
N SER A 125 -15.71 1.68 11.60
CA SER A 125 -14.73 2.06 10.57
C SER A 125 -14.21 3.47 10.83
N GLY A 126 -12.88 3.64 10.69
CA GLY A 126 -12.21 4.90 10.97
C GLY A 126 -10.73 4.75 11.22
N ILE A 127 -10.13 5.85 11.56
CA ILE A 127 -8.70 5.94 11.91
C ILE A 127 -8.63 6.31 13.39
N TYR A 128 -7.93 5.48 14.15
CA TYR A 128 -7.83 5.62 15.60
C TYR A 128 -6.38 5.84 16.03
N LEU A 129 -6.19 6.79 16.93
CA LEU A 129 -4.92 7.06 17.58
C LEU A 129 -4.99 6.55 19.02
N SER A 130 -4.00 5.77 19.41
CA SER A 130 -3.93 5.24 20.78
C SER A 130 -2.53 5.33 21.37
#